data_e6b6fc4f11c7ceefe2d9b4b533911a86
#
_entry.id   e6b6fc4f11c7ceefe2d9b4b533911a86
#
_cell.length_a   1.000
_cell.length_b   1.000
_cell.length_c   1.000
_cell.angle_alpha   90.00
_cell.angle_beta   90.00
_cell.angle_gamma   90.00
#
_symmetry.space_group_name_H-M   'P 1'
#
loop_
_entity.id
_entity.type
_entity.pdbx_description
1 polymer ?
#
loop_
_entity_poly.entity_id
_entity_poly.type
_entity_poly.pdbx_seq_one_letter_code
_entity_poly.pdbx_strand_id
1 'polypeptide(L)'
;MKERLDVLLVNRGLAPSREKAKTMIMEGNVFVNNNREDKAGSTFPDDCNIEIHGKTLQYVSRGGLKLEKAMKHFDITMDGKVCMDIGASTGGFTDCMLQNGAKKVYAVDVGYGQFAWKLRQDERVVCMEKTNIRYVTPKDIVDELDFASVDVSFISLTKVLGPARALLKDGGEMVCLIKPQFEAGREKVGKKGVVRDKSVHEEVVNNIISFALSNGFSVLDLEYSPIKGPEGNIEYLVHIKKTDDPIKEESVDIHSVVEAAHGELDRK
;
A
#
# COMPACT_ATOMS: atom_id res chain seq x y z
N MET A 1 -38.62 -2.20 16.61
CA MET A 1 -38.76 -3.01 15.37
C MET A 1 -37.48 -3.82 15.19
N LYS A 2 -37.48 -4.97 14.49
CA LYS A 2 -36.19 -5.65 14.19
C LYS A 2 -35.69 -5.22 12.83
N GLU A 3 -34.43 -4.85 12.74
CA GLU A 3 -33.80 -4.38 11.51
C GLU A 3 -32.46 -5.14 11.26
N ARG A 4 -32.05 -5.22 10.00
CA ARG A 4 -30.80 -5.86 9.62
C ARG A 4 -29.60 -5.10 10.17
N LEU A 5 -28.58 -5.82 10.61
CA LEU A 5 -27.39 -5.23 11.21
C LEU A 5 -26.66 -4.26 10.26
N ASP A 6 -26.54 -4.62 8.97
CA ASP A 6 -25.92 -3.74 7.97
C ASP A 6 -26.68 -2.42 7.78
N VAL A 7 -27.99 -2.42 7.99
CA VAL A 7 -28.85 -1.22 7.91
C VAL A 7 -28.77 -0.42 9.21
N LEU A 8 -28.83 -1.10 10.37
CA LEU A 8 -28.72 -0.49 11.69
C LEU A 8 -27.41 0.31 11.83
N LEU A 9 -26.28 -0.23 11.35
CA LEU A 9 -24.98 0.44 11.39
C LEU A 9 -25.01 1.77 10.62
N VAL A 10 -25.67 1.81 9.45
CA VAL A 10 -25.77 3.01 8.65
C VAL A 10 -26.72 4.01 9.30
N ASN A 11 -27.91 3.56 9.73
CA ASN A 11 -28.92 4.43 10.34
C ASN A 11 -28.44 5.08 11.63
N ARG A 12 -27.53 4.43 12.37
CA ARG A 12 -26.91 4.96 13.59
C ARG A 12 -25.62 5.75 13.34
N GLY A 13 -25.22 5.95 12.08
CA GLY A 13 -23.98 6.66 11.73
C GLY A 13 -22.69 5.91 12.09
N LEU A 14 -22.78 4.60 12.41
CA LEU A 14 -21.64 3.74 12.74
C LEU A 14 -20.90 3.24 11.51
N ALA A 15 -21.52 3.34 10.33
CA ALA A 15 -20.89 3.04 9.05
C ALA A 15 -21.39 4.03 7.97
N PRO A 16 -20.50 4.47 7.04
CA PRO A 16 -20.87 5.46 6.03
C PRO A 16 -21.75 4.87 4.91
N SER A 17 -21.78 3.57 4.73
CA SER A 17 -22.61 2.87 3.73
C SER A 17 -22.88 1.43 4.15
N ARG A 18 -23.91 0.79 3.55
CA ARG A 18 -24.24 -0.61 3.80
C ARG A 18 -23.12 -1.57 3.37
N GLU A 19 -22.38 -1.24 2.33
CA GLU A 19 -21.23 -2.05 1.89
C GLU A 19 -20.11 -1.99 2.92
N LYS A 20 -19.81 -0.81 3.45
CA LYS A 20 -18.83 -0.67 4.52
C LYS A 20 -19.28 -1.36 5.80
N ALA A 21 -20.57 -1.26 6.15
CA ALA A 21 -21.15 -1.99 7.28
C ALA A 21 -20.96 -3.51 7.13
N LYS A 22 -21.22 -4.07 5.94
CA LYS A 22 -20.98 -5.49 5.65
C LYS A 22 -19.53 -5.89 5.83
N THR A 23 -18.61 -5.08 5.33
CA THR A 23 -17.16 -5.31 5.49
C THR A 23 -16.79 -5.35 6.97
N MET A 24 -17.20 -4.36 7.75
CA MET A 24 -16.93 -4.28 9.20
C MET A 24 -17.48 -5.49 9.96
N ILE A 25 -18.68 -5.97 9.60
CA ILE A 25 -19.30 -7.15 10.19
C ILE A 25 -18.51 -8.41 9.82
N MET A 26 -18.19 -8.60 8.54
CA MET A 26 -17.44 -9.78 8.06
C MET A 26 -16.00 -9.84 8.61
N GLU A 27 -15.39 -8.69 8.87
CA GLU A 27 -14.09 -8.58 9.56
C GLU A 27 -14.20 -8.88 11.06
N GLY A 28 -15.43 -9.03 11.58
CA GLY A 28 -15.70 -9.33 12.99
C GLY A 28 -15.44 -8.16 13.94
N ASN A 29 -15.53 -6.94 13.41
CA ASN A 29 -15.33 -5.70 14.17
C ASN A 29 -16.62 -5.23 14.87
N VAL A 30 -17.76 -5.88 14.60
CA VAL A 30 -19.07 -5.49 15.13
C VAL A 30 -19.52 -6.44 16.23
N PHE A 31 -19.86 -5.89 17.38
CA PHE A 31 -20.40 -6.59 18.53
C PHE A 31 -21.79 -6.08 18.83
N VAL A 32 -22.75 -7.00 19.02
CA VAL A 32 -24.12 -6.68 19.43
C VAL A 32 -24.39 -7.33 20.77
N ASN A 33 -24.72 -6.52 21.78
CA ASN A 33 -24.91 -6.98 23.15
C ASN A 33 -23.72 -7.82 23.66
N ASN A 34 -22.49 -7.35 23.42
CA ASN A 34 -21.21 -7.98 23.75
C ASN A 34 -20.90 -9.29 22.97
N ASN A 35 -21.72 -9.69 22.00
CA ASN A 35 -21.46 -10.86 21.15
C ASN A 35 -20.95 -10.39 19.79
N ARG A 36 -19.85 -11.00 19.33
CA ARG A 36 -19.31 -10.76 18.00
C ARG A 36 -20.28 -11.25 16.93
N GLU A 37 -20.57 -10.38 15.96
CA GLU A 37 -21.42 -10.70 14.82
C GLU A 37 -20.60 -10.72 13.52
N ASP A 38 -20.79 -11.77 12.72
CA ASP A 38 -20.11 -11.97 11.45
C ASP A 38 -21.06 -12.03 10.24
N LYS A 39 -22.39 -11.95 10.49
CA LYS A 39 -23.42 -12.02 9.46
C LYS A 39 -24.14 -10.68 9.31
N ALA A 40 -23.89 -9.99 8.21
CA ALA A 40 -24.51 -8.70 7.90
C ALA A 40 -26.05 -8.73 7.81
N GLY A 41 -26.61 -9.89 7.53
CA GLY A 41 -28.06 -10.11 7.43
C GLY A 41 -28.75 -10.42 8.75
N SER A 42 -28.03 -10.61 9.85
CA SER A 42 -28.62 -10.81 11.19
C SER A 42 -29.53 -9.63 11.56
N THR A 43 -30.64 -9.90 12.21
CA THR A 43 -31.62 -8.87 12.58
C THR A 43 -31.66 -8.67 14.08
N PHE A 44 -31.61 -7.41 14.51
CA PHE A 44 -31.62 -7.00 15.92
C PHE A 44 -32.69 -5.95 16.17
N PRO A 45 -33.16 -5.80 17.43
CA PRO A 45 -33.96 -4.66 17.81
C PRO A 45 -33.21 -3.35 17.53
N ASP A 46 -33.96 -2.30 17.15
CA ASP A 46 -33.42 -0.99 16.84
C ASP A 46 -32.78 -0.26 18.03
N ASP A 47 -33.00 -0.76 19.24
CA ASP A 47 -32.42 -0.27 20.50
C ASP A 47 -31.28 -1.15 21.06
N CYS A 48 -30.84 -2.21 20.34
CA CYS A 48 -29.74 -3.07 20.78
C CYS A 48 -28.42 -2.30 20.98
N ASN A 49 -27.60 -2.73 21.94
CA ASN A 49 -26.26 -2.16 22.10
C ASN A 49 -25.37 -2.64 20.95
N ILE A 50 -24.79 -1.71 20.18
CA ILE A 50 -23.84 -2.02 19.09
C ILE A 50 -22.53 -1.31 19.43
N GLU A 51 -21.47 -2.12 19.51
CA GLU A 51 -20.10 -1.65 19.70
C GLU A 51 -19.26 -2.02 18.48
N ILE A 52 -18.43 -1.10 18.04
CA ILE A 52 -17.44 -1.33 17.00
C ILE A 52 -16.11 -1.56 17.69
N HIS A 53 -15.65 -2.81 17.66
CA HIS A 53 -14.32 -3.17 18.14
C HIS A 53 -13.40 -3.33 16.95
N GLY A 54 -12.43 -2.46 16.84
CA GLY A 54 -11.48 -2.39 15.74
C GLY A 54 -11.24 -0.95 15.32
N LYS A 55 -10.03 -0.64 14.91
CA LYS A 55 -9.74 0.68 14.35
C LYS A 55 -10.50 0.78 13.03
N THR A 56 -11.39 1.75 12.90
CA THR A 56 -11.85 2.20 11.58
C THR A 56 -10.60 2.42 10.74
N LEU A 57 -10.55 1.79 9.55
CA LEU A 57 -9.41 1.98 8.65
C LEU A 57 -9.25 3.49 8.42
N GLN A 58 -8.09 4.01 8.78
CA GLN A 58 -7.73 5.41 8.58
C GLN A 58 -7.76 5.78 7.09
N TYR A 59 -7.42 4.81 6.24
CA TYR A 59 -7.36 4.92 4.78
C TYR A 59 -8.41 4.03 4.12
N VAL A 60 -8.70 4.24 2.83
CA VAL A 60 -9.65 3.43 2.05
C VAL A 60 -9.29 1.94 2.00
N SER A 61 -8.05 1.59 2.27
CA SER A 61 -7.58 0.21 2.42
C SER A 61 -6.39 0.11 3.37
N ARG A 62 -6.08 -1.12 3.84
CA ARG A 62 -4.91 -1.41 4.69
C ARG A 62 -3.58 -1.02 4.03
N GLY A 63 -3.56 -0.90 2.68
CA GLY A 63 -2.37 -0.45 1.94
C GLY A 63 -1.82 0.88 2.46
N GLY A 64 -2.69 1.84 2.81
CA GLY A 64 -2.27 3.14 3.34
C GLY A 64 -1.36 3.05 4.57
N LEU A 65 -1.53 2.02 5.42
CA LEU A 65 -0.67 1.80 6.59
C LEU A 65 0.79 1.50 6.22
N LYS A 66 1.03 0.90 5.05
CA LYS A 66 2.38 0.61 4.55
C LYS A 66 3.12 1.91 4.23
N LEU A 67 2.46 2.80 3.47
CA LEU A 67 3.05 4.10 3.13
C LEU A 67 3.17 5.00 4.36
N GLU A 68 2.20 4.97 5.27
CA GLU A 68 2.29 5.69 6.55
C GLU A 68 3.53 5.28 7.35
N LYS A 69 3.80 3.97 7.46
CA LYS A 69 5.01 3.48 8.13
C LYS A 69 6.27 3.98 7.43
N ALA A 70 6.32 3.89 6.09
CA ALA A 70 7.45 4.39 5.30
C ALA A 70 7.69 5.88 5.54
N MET A 71 6.64 6.69 5.48
CA MET A 71 6.76 8.14 5.69
C MET A 71 7.30 8.48 7.09
N LYS A 72 6.80 7.78 8.13
CA LYS A 72 7.25 8.00 9.50
C LYS A 72 8.70 7.52 9.74
N HIS A 73 9.06 6.37 9.18
CA HIS A 73 10.38 5.78 9.38
C HIS A 73 11.46 6.53 8.60
N PHE A 74 11.16 6.89 7.35
CA PHE A 74 12.09 7.55 6.44
C PHE A 74 12.05 9.09 6.52
N ASP A 75 11.25 9.65 7.41
CA ASP A 75 11.04 11.10 7.57
C ASP A 75 10.62 11.80 6.26
N ILE A 76 9.70 11.18 5.52
CA ILE A 76 9.20 11.70 4.24
C ILE A 76 7.96 12.54 4.46
N THR A 77 7.96 13.79 3.98
CA THR A 77 6.76 14.64 3.92
C THR A 77 6.10 14.60 2.55
N MET A 78 4.76 14.68 2.52
CA MET A 78 3.97 14.81 1.29
C MET A 78 3.47 16.25 1.07
N ASP A 79 3.66 17.12 2.04
CA ASP A 79 3.10 18.48 1.99
C ASP A 79 3.51 19.24 0.73
N GLY A 80 2.51 19.69 -0.03
CA GLY A 80 2.68 20.41 -1.29
C GLY A 80 3.23 19.61 -2.47
N LYS A 81 3.56 18.32 -2.31
CA LYS A 81 4.16 17.48 -3.37
C LYS A 81 3.16 17.05 -4.43
N VAL A 82 3.63 16.95 -5.66
CA VAL A 82 2.96 16.23 -6.75
C VAL A 82 3.48 14.79 -6.76
N CYS A 83 2.57 13.85 -6.59
CA CYS A 83 2.88 12.45 -6.35
C CYS A 83 2.30 11.53 -7.43
N MET A 84 2.85 10.32 -7.54
CA MET A 84 2.28 9.22 -8.31
C MET A 84 2.13 7.97 -7.45
N ASP A 85 0.97 7.31 -7.54
CA ASP A 85 0.68 6.02 -6.93
C ASP A 85 0.66 4.95 -8.02
N ILE A 86 1.70 4.13 -8.09
CA ILE A 86 1.88 3.09 -9.10
C ILE A 86 1.40 1.75 -8.52
N GLY A 87 0.28 1.25 -9.06
CA GLY A 87 -0.47 0.12 -8.51
C GLY A 87 -1.49 0.60 -7.48
N ALA A 88 -2.23 1.66 -7.81
CA ALA A 88 -3.14 2.34 -6.89
C ALA A 88 -4.26 1.46 -6.32
N SER A 89 -4.72 0.44 -7.07
CA SER A 89 -5.76 -0.51 -6.63
C SER A 89 -6.99 0.23 -6.07
N THR A 90 -7.32 0.05 -4.80
CA THR A 90 -8.42 0.76 -4.12
C THR A 90 -8.05 2.21 -3.72
N GLY A 91 -6.80 2.60 -3.83
CA GLY A 91 -6.33 3.96 -3.50
C GLY A 91 -5.78 4.15 -2.10
N GLY A 92 -5.32 3.08 -1.43
CA GLY A 92 -4.81 3.18 -0.07
C GLY A 92 -3.60 4.11 0.06
N PHE A 93 -2.64 4.04 -0.85
CA PHE A 93 -1.48 4.92 -0.88
C PHE A 93 -1.87 6.34 -1.31
N THR A 94 -2.72 6.47 -2.32
CA THR A 94 -3.29 7.76 -2.74
C THR A 94 -3.96 8.48 -1.57
N ASP A 95 -4.84 7.80 -0.82
CA ASP A 95 -5.53 8.36 0.36
C ASP A 95 -4.53 8.79 1.45
N CYS A 96 -3.49 7.98 1.68
CA CYS A 96 -2.42 8.32 2.61
C CYS A 96 -1.67 9.60 2.19
N MET A 97 -1.27 9.72 0.93
CA MET A 97 -0.59 10.92 0.41
C MET A 97 -1.48 12.17 0.55
N LEU A 98 -2.76 12.08 0.18
CA LEU A 98 -3.70 13.20 0.25
C LEU A 98 -3.95 13.68 1.68
N GLN A 99 -4.09 12.73 2.64
CA GLN A 99 -4.28 13.05 4.05
C GLN A 99 -3.02 13.69 4.68
N ASN A 100 -1.85 13.46 4.08
CA ASN A 100 -0.58 14.04 4.50
C ASN A 100 -0.13 15.25 3.65
N GLY A 101 -1.07 15.90 2.95
CA GLY A 101 -0.84 17.21 2.33
C GLY A 101 -0.37 17.17 0.88
N ALA A 102 -0.41 16.02 0.19
CA ALA A 102 -0.08 15.98 -1.24
C ALA A 102 -0.96 16.96 -2.03
N LYS A 103 -0.32 17.77 -2.86
CA LYS A 103 -0.97 18.76 -3.73
C LYS A 103 -1.75 18.08 -4.84
N LYS A 104 -1.21 16.98 -5.38
CA LYS A 104 -1.81 16.23 -6.49
C LYS A 104 -1.28 14.80 -6.50
N VAL A 105 -2.13 13.84 -6.86
CA VAL A 105 -1.73 12.43 -6.99
C VAL A 105 -2.24 11.84 -8.30
N TYR A 106 -1.32 11.34 -9.11
CA TYR A 106 -1.60 10.50 -10.28
C TYR A 106 -1.73 9.05 -9.83
N ALA A 107 -2.94 8.50 -9.82
CA ALA A 107 -3.24 7.13 -9.40
C ALA A 107 -3.28 6.19 -10.60
N VAL A 108 -2.19 5.45 -10.82
CA VAL A 108 -1.99 4.58 -12.00
C VAL A 108 -2.25 3.12 -11.64
N ASP A 109 -3.15 2.46 -12.36
CA ASP A 109 -3.44 1.03 -12.19
C ASP A 109 -3.84 0.37 -13.51
N VAL A 110 -3.43 -0.88 -13.71
CA VAL A 110 -3.86 -1.70 -14.86
C VAL A 110 -5.29 -2.19 -14.72
N GLY A 111 -5.82 -2.26 -13.50
CA GLY A 111 -7.19 -2.62 -13.18
C GLY A 111 -8.19 -1.54 -13.51
N TYR A 112 -9.46 -1.85 -13.28
CA TYR A 112 -10.57 -0.93 -13.53
C TYR A 112 -11.72 -1.12 -12.52
N GLY A 113 -12.28 0.00 -12.06
CA GLY A 113 -13.50 0.00 -11.24
C GLY A 113 -13.30 -0.31 -9.76
N GLN A 114 -12.06 -0.54 -9.31
CA GLN A 114 -11.76 -0.83 -7.90
C GLN A 114 -11.33 0.40 -7.09
N PHE A 115 -10.91 1.46 -7.75
CA PHE A 115 -10.46 2.69 -7.10
C PHE A 115 -11.62 3.35 -6.35
N ALA A 116 -11.40 3.74 -5.11
CA ALA A 116 -12.45 4.23 -4.20
C ALA A 116 -13.15 5.49 -4.74
N TRP A 117 -14.49 5.48 -4.71
CA TRP A 117 -15.31 6.56 -5.29
C TRP A 117 -14.98 7.94 -4.70
N LYS A 118 -14.77 8.04 -3.39
CA LYS A 118 -14.39 9.31 -2.74
C LYS A 118 -13.10 9.92 -3.31
N LEU A 119 -12.14 9.08 -3.71
CA LEU A 119 -10.88 9.52 -4.29
C LEU A 119 -11.03 9.91 -5.76
N ARG A 120 -11.96 9.28 -6.49
CA ARG A 120 -12.29 9.70 -7.88
C ARG A 120 -12.89 11.09 -7.94
N GLN A 121 -13.55 11.52 -6.86
CA GLN A 121 -14.19 12.83 -6.77
C GLN A 121 -13.28 13.91 -6.18
N ASP A 122 -12.09 13.55 -5.69
CA ASP A 122 -11.12 14.50 -5.17
C ASP A 122 -10.40 15.20 -6.34
N GLU A 123 -10.52 16.51 -6.42
CA GLU A 123 -9.93 17.33 -7.50
C GLU A 123 -8.41 17.23 -7.57
N ARG A 124 -7.76 16.79 -6.49
CA ARG A 124 -6.31 16.56 -6.44
C ARG A 124 -5.90 15.23 -7.07
N VAL A 125 -6.84 14.36 -7.44
CA VAL A 125 -6.56 13.02 -7.96
C VAL A 125 -6.78 12.95 -9.46
N VAL A 126 -5.77 12.47 -10.18
CA VAL A 126 -5.86 12.07 -11.58
C VAL A 126 -5.93 10.55 -11.63
N CYS A 127 -7.13 10.00 -11.81
CA CYS A 127 -7.37 8.55 -11.85
C CYS A 127 -7.01 7.99 -13.24
N MET A 128 -5.95 7.18 -13.31
CA MET A 128 -5.43 6.56 -14.53
C MET A 128 -5.58 5.03 -14.46
N GLU A 129 -6.81 4.54 -14.49
CA GLU A 129 -7.12 3.11 -14.59
C GLU A 129 -6.87 2.58 -16.01
N LYS A 130 -6.81 1.25 -16.16
CA LYS A 130 -6.43 0.56 -17.42
C LYS A 130 -5.10 1.07 -18.01
N THR A 131 -4.22 1.56 -17.13
CA THR A 131 -2.97 2.20 -17.52
C THR A 131 -1.80 1.39 -17.00
N ASN A 132 -0.93 0.96 -17.91
CA ASN A 132 0.29 0.26 -17.53
C ASN A 132 1.44 1.28 -17.45
N ILE A 133 2.03 1.42 -16.28
CA ILE A 133 3.12 2.37 -16.02
C ILE A 133 4.27 2.26 -17.02
N ARG A 134 4.54 1.07 -17.55
CA ARG A 134 5.62 0.84 -18.53
C ARG A 134 5.46 1.61 -19.83
N TYR A 135 4.26 2.10 -20.12
CA TYR A 135 3.92 2.86 -21.33
C TYR A 135 3.56 4.31 -21.05
N VAL A 136 3.53 4.71 -19.78
CA VAL A 136 3.32 6.12 -19.40
C VAL A 136 4.60 6.91 -19.69
N THR A 137 4.41 8.04 -20.34
CA THR A 137 5.51 8.93 -20.76
C THR A 137 5.35 10.32 -20.14
N PRO A 138 6.39 11.18 -20.17
CA PRO A 138 6.26 12.58 -19.75
C PRO A 138 5.21 13.39 -20.51
N LYS A 139 4.71 12.89 -21.64
CA LYS A 139 3.61 13.54 -22.38
C LYS A 139 2.24 13.27 -21.75
N ASP A 140 2.11 12.18 -21.01
CA ASP A 140 0.89 11.77 -20.34
C ASP A 140 0.74 12.43 -18.96
N ILE A 141 1.86 12.94 -18.40
CA ILE A 141 1.95 13.56 -17.09
C ILE A 141 2.40 15.01 -17.27
N VAL A 142 1.51 15.95 -16.98
CA VAL A 142 1.78 17.38 -17.23
C VAL A 142 2.60 18.05 -16.13
N ASP A 143 2.71 17.44 -14.97
CA ASP A 143 3.43 17.95 -13.81
C ASP A 143 4.77 17.22 -13.63
N GLU A 144 5.76 17.89 -13.06
CA GLU A 144 6.96 17.22 -12.55
C GLU A 144 6.64 16.49 -11.25
N LEU A 145 7.00 15.22 -11.16
CA LEU A 145 6.71 14.40 -9.98
C LEU A 145 7.80 14.55 -8.93
N ASP A 146 7.41 14.98 -7.74
CA ASP A 146 8.27 15.05 -6.55
C ASP A 146 8.50 13.68 -5.92
N PHE A 147 7.47 12.85 -5.94
CA PHE A 147 7.44 11.56 -5.23
C PHE A 147 6.62 10.53 -5.99
N ALA A 148 7.03 9.26 -5.90
CA ALA A 148 6.22 8.14 -6.36
C ALA A 148 6.21 7.00 -5.35
N SER A 149 5.08 6.32 -5.22
CA SER A 149 4.96 5.05 -4.50
C SER A 149 4.71 3.91 -5.48
N VAL A 150 5.21 2.70 -5.15
CA VAL A 150 5.03 1.51 -5.97
C VAL A 150 4.53 0.34 -5.12
N ASP A 151 3.30 -0.10 -5.36
CA ASP A 151 2.71 -1.32 -4.77
C ASP A 151 2.07 -2.18 -5.86
N VAL A 152 2.90 -2.77 -6.72
CA VAL A 152 2.47 -3.61 -7.86
C VAL A 152 2.46 -5.08 -7.50
N SER A 153 1.64 -5.87 -8.22
CA SER A 153 1.55 -7.32 -8.06
C SER A 153 1.76 -8.03 -9.39
N PHE A 154 2.30 -9.26 -9.34
CA PHE A 154 2.54 -10.13 -10.50
C PHE A 154 3.56 -9.58 -11.52
N ILE A 155 4.38 -8.65 -11.11
CA ILE A 155 5.46 -8.06 -11.92
C ILE A 155 6.63 -7.70 -11.01
N SER A 156 7.85 -7.85 -11.50
CA SER A 156 9.05 -7.41 -10.81
C SER A 156 9.20 -5.89 -10.84
N LEU A 157 9.69 -5.31 -9.75
CA LEU A 157 10.07 -3.88 -9.65
C LEU A 157 11.07 -3.49 -10.73
N THR A 158 11.93 -4.42 -11.18
CA THR A 158 12.90 -4.17 -12.26
C THR A 158 12.26 -3.71 -13.58
N LYS A 159 10.96 -4.02 -13.79
CA LYS A 159 10.21 -3.59 -14.97
C LYS A 159 9.51 -2.23 -14.79
N VAL A 160 9.47 -1.73 -13.55
CA VAL A 160 8.71 -0.54 -13.16
C VAL A 160 9.64 0.64 -12.88
N LEU A 161 10.79 0.40 -12.26
CA LEU A 161 11.69 1.46 -11.80
C LEU A 161 12.20 2.37 -12.94
N GLY A 162 12.58 1.80 -14.09
CA GLY A 162 13.02 2.59 -15.25
C GLY A 162 11.94 3.56 -15.78
N PRO A 163 10.73 3.06 -16.13
CA PRO A 163 9.61 3.93 -16.49
C PRO A 163 9.26 4.99 -15.45
N ALA A 164 9.22 4.61 -14.16
CA ALA A 164 8.92 5.54 -13.08
C ALA A 164 10.00 6.63 -12.94
N ARG A 165 11.30 6.27 -13.09
CA ARG A 165 12.41 7.23 -13.08
C ARG A 165 12.27 8.32 -14.13
N ALA A 166 11.80 7.94 -15.32
CA ALA A 166 11.64 8.90 -16.43
C ALA A 166 10.58 10.00 -16.15
N LEU A 167 9.66 9.72 -15.21
CA LEU A 167 8.59 10.65 -14.82
C LEU A 167 8.94 11.52 -13.60
N LEU A 168 9.91 11.09 -12.80
CA LEU A 168 10.38 11.84 -11.64
C LEU A 168 11.27 13.01 -12.06
N LYS A 169 11.14 14.14 -11.36
CA LYS A 169 12.14 15.21 -11.42
C LYS A 169 13.50 14.75 -10.88
N ASP A 170 14.54 15.48 -11.16
CA ASP A 170 15.86 15.20 -10.58
C ASP A 170 15.80 15.39 -9.05
N GLY A 171 16.38 14.44 -8.33
CA GLY A 171 16.26 14.37 -6.88
C GLY A 171 14.88 13.93 -6.36
N GLY A 172 13.93 13.57 -7.24
CA GLY A 172 12.66 12.99 -6.86
C GLY A 172 12.83 11.65 -6.16
N GLU A 173 11.93 11.34 -5.22
CA GLU A 173 12.05 10.19 -4.33
C GLU A 173 10.95 9.16 -4.59
N MET A 174 11.22 7.90 -4.23
CA MET A 174 10.24 6.82 -4.32
C MET A 174 10.26 5.96 -3.06
N VAL A 175 9.07 5.45 -2.70
CA VAL A 175 8.93 4.29 -1.80
C VAL A 175 8.37 3.13 -2.59
N CYS A 176 9.10 2.03 -2.65
CA CYS A 176 8.70 0.85 -3.40
C CYS A 176 8.50 -0.35 -2.46
N LEU A 177 7.40 -1.10 -2.65
CA LEU A 177 7.22 -2.39 -2.00
C LEU A 177 8.01 -3.47 -2.74
N ILE A 178 8.95 -4.09 -2.05
CA ILE A 178 9.62 -5.31 -2.48
C ILE A 178 8.78 -6.49 -2.00
N LYS A 179 8.29 -7.29 -2.94
CA LYS A 179 7.44 -8.45 -2.67
C LYS A 179 8.17 -9.73 -3.06
N PRO A 180 8.76 -10.46 -2.11
CA PRO A 180 9.56 -11.65 -2.41
C PRO A 180 8.87 -12.65 -3.32
N GLN A 181 7.55 -12.81 -3.19
CA GLN A 181 6.77 -13.75 -4.02
C GLN A 181 6.73 -13.40 -5.52
N PHE A 182 7.06 -12.16 -5.89
CA PHE A 182 7.09 -11.72 -7.29
C PHE A 182 8.52 -11.50 -7.82
N GLU A 183 9.53 -11.63 -6.94
CA GLU A 183 10.93 -11.37 -7.25
C GLU A 183 11.82 -12.63 -7.20
N ALA A 184 11.48 -13.62 -6.35
CA ALA A 184 12.36 -14.74 -6.00
C ALA A 184 12.50 -15.82 -7.08
N GLY A 185 11.63 -15.83 -8.12
CA GLY A 185 11.52 -16.97 -9.04
C GLY A 185 10.60 -18.08 -8.49
N ARG A 186 9.96 -18.82 -9.41
CA ARG A 186 8.91 -19.79 -9.06
C ARG A 186 9.39 -20.93 -8.16
N GLU A 187 10.63 -21.35 -8.30
CA GLU A 187 11.24 -22.45 -7.55
C GLU A 187 11.40 -22.13 -6.05
N LYS A 188 11.49 -20.85 -5.68
CA LYS A 188 11.65 -20.38 -4.30
C LYS A 188 10.32 -20.00 -3.64
N VAL A 189 9.22 -20.04 -4.40
CA VAL A 189 7.88 -19.73 -3.90
C VAL A 189 7.17 -21.00 -3.48
N GLY A 190 6.76 -21.09 -2.23
CA GLY A 190 6.06 -22.25 -1.69
C GLY A 190 4.67 -22.48 -2.32
N LYS A 191 4.09 -23.67 -2.09
CA LYS A 191 2.79 -24.13 -2.67
C LYS A 191 1.61 -23.17 -2.48
N LYS A 192 1.65 -22.31 -1.46
CA LYS A 192 0.63 -21.30 -1.16
C LYS A 192 0.99 -19.90 -1.66
N GLY A 193 1.99 -19.75 -2.53
CA GLY A 193 2.43 -18.45 -3.01
C GLY A 193 3.22 -17.64 -1.96
N VAL A 194 3.80 -18.29 -0.94
CA VAL A 194 4.51 -17.63 0.16
C VAL A 194 5.98 -18.00 0.16
N VAL A 195 6.85 -17.00 0.22
CA VAL A 195 8.27 -17.13 0.47
C VAL A 195 8.50 -17.05 1.99
N ARG A 196 9.16 -18.06 2.56
CA ARG A 196 9.38 -18.18 4.02
C ARG A 196 10.84 -18.15 4.43
N ASP A 197 11.73 -18.50 3.52
CA ASP A 197 13.14 -18.56 3.78
C ASP A 197 13.74 -17.17 3.86
N LYS A 198 14.34 -16.84 5.00
CA LYS A 198 14.98 -15.54 5.25
C LYS A 198 16.11 -15.27 4.25
N SER A 199 16.88 -16.28 3.88
CA SER A 199 17.97 -16.13 2.92
C SER A 199 17.45 -15.73 1.52
N VAL A 200 16.26 -16.22 1.15
CA VAL A 200 15.59 -15.82 -0.09
C VAL A 200 15.10 -14.37 0.00
N HIS A 201 14.60 -13.94 1.17
CA HIS A 201 14.23 -12.54 1.38
C HIS A 201 15.44 -11.61 1.26
N GLU A 202 16.57 -11.95 1.90
CA GLU A 202 17.83 -11.19 1.79
C GLU A 202 18.32 -11.11 0.34
N GLU A 203 18.32 -12.23 -0.38
CA GLU A 203 18.70 -12.30 -1.78
C GLU A 203 17.80 -11.38 -2.64
N VAL A 204 16.49 -11.46 -2.48
CA VAL A 204 15.52 -10.63 -3.21
C VAL A 204 15.74 -9.14 -2.95
N VAL A 205 15.83 -8.76 -1.68
CA VAL A 205 16.04 -7.36 -1.31
C VAL A 205 17.37 -6.85 -1.88
N ASN A 206 18.44 -7.63 -1.76
CA ASN A 206 19.76 -7.27 -2.30
C ASN A 206 19.74 -7.11 -3.83
N ASN A 207 19.02 -7.99 -4.55
CA ASN A 207 18.88 -7.91 -6.00
C ASN A 207 18.14 -6.63 -6.43
N ILE A 208 17.08 -6.26 -5.74
CA ILE A 208 16.33 -5.02 -6.04
C ILE A 208 17.16 -3.78 -5.71
N ILE A 209 17.87 -3.75 -4.59
CA ILE A 209 18.79 -2.66 -4.24
C ILE A 209 19.89 -2.51 -5.31
N SER A 210 20.53 -3.60 -5.68
CA SER A 210 21.57 -3.61 -6.72
C SER A 210 21.05 -3.12 -8.07
N PHE A 211 19.81 -3.53 -8.41
CA PHE A 211 19.15 -3.04 -9.63
C PHE A 211 18.86 -1.54 -9.55
N ALA A 212 18.35 -1.03 -8.43
CA ALA A 212 18.08 0.39 -8.25
C ALA A 212 19.35 1.23 -8.42
N LEU A 213 20.44 0.84 -7.76
CA LEU A 213 21.76 1.49 -7.89
C LEU A 213 22.24 1.51 -9.35
N SER A 214 22.14 0.39 -10.06
CA SER A 214 22.55 0.27 -11.46
C SER A 214 21.66 1.07 -12.43
N ASN A 215 20.49 1.55 -11.97
CA ASN A 215 19.52 2.27 -12.79
C ASN A 215 19.30 3.72 -12.36
N GLY A 216 20.30 4.34 -11.72
CA GLY A 216 20.30 5.77 -11.41
C GLY A 216 19.42 6.13 -10.20
N PHE A 217 19.38 5.27 -9.19
CA PHE A 217 18.78 5.57 -7.89
C PHE A 217 19.79 5.37 -6.78
N SER A 218 19.90 6.32 -5.87
CA SER A 218 20.48 6.06 -4.55
C SER A 218 19.47 5.31 -3.69
N VAL A 219 19.95 4.43 -2.81
CA VAL A 219 19.14 3.73 -1.82
C VAL A 219 19.38 4.38 -0.46
N LEU A 220 18.36 5.06 0.04
CA LEU A 220 18.44 5.90 1.23
C LEU A 220 18.13 5.11 2.50
N ASP A 221 17.13 4.21 2.44
CA ASP A 221 16.72 3.46 3.61
C ASP A 221 15.91 2.20 3.23
N LEU A 222 15.77 1.28 4.19
CA LEU A 222 15.05 0.01 4.04
C LEU A 222 14.30 -0.33 5.33
N GLU A 223 13.03 -0.74 5.21
CA GLU A 223 12.22 -1.17 6.33
C GLU A 223 11.27 -2.29 5.88
N TYR A 224 10.63 -3.01 6.78
CA TYR A 224 9.58 -3.98 6.45
C TYR A 224 8.18 -3.39 6.59
N SER A 225 7.24 -3.91 5.81
CA SER A 225 5.82 -3.52 5.87
C SER A 225 5.22 -3.86 7.24
N PRO A 226 4.37 -2.99 7.83
CA PRO A 226 3.74 -3.26 9.13
C PRO A 226 2.71 -4.40 9.07
N ILE A 227 2.31 -4.79 7.88
CA ILE A 227 1.32 -5.83 7.61
C ILE A 227 1.81 -6.77 6.52
N LYS A 228 1.46 -8.05 6.65
CA LYS A 228 1.68 -9.05 5.60
C LYS A 228 0.76 -8.81 4.39
N GLY A 229 1.21 -9.23 3.22
CA GLY A 229 0.39 -9.31 2.02
C GLY A 229 -0.79 -10.29 2.19
N PRO A 230 -1.75 -10.32 1.24
CA PRO A 230 -2.98 -11.12 1.36
C PRO A 230 -2.75 -12.60 1.64
N GLU A 231 -1.71 -13.21 1.04
CA GLU A 231 -1.37 -14.62 1.22
C GLU A 231 -0.45 -14.89 2.42
N GLY A 232 -0.09 -13.83 3.17
CA GLY A 232 0.77 -13.91 4.35
C GLY A 232 2.26 -13.69 4.07
N ASN A 233 2.63 -13.18 2.90
CA ASN A 233 4.00 -12.79 2.59
C ASN A 233 4.45 -11.58 3.41
N ILE A 234 5.68 -11.64 3.92
CA ILE A 234 6.39 -10.47 4.42
C ILE A 234 6.85 -9.65 3.21
N GLU A 235 6.65 -8.34 3.27
CA GLU A 235 7.00 -7.39 2.22
C GLU A 235 7.91 -6.30 2.80
N TYR A 236 8.75 -5.69 1.97
CA TYR A 236 9.71 -4.68 2.41
C TYR A 236 9.44 -3.35 1.72
N LEU A 237 9.84 -2.27 2.39
CA LEU A 237 9.72 -0.89 1.94
C LEU A 237 11.13 -0.38 1.67
N VAL A 238 11.44 -0.02 0.44
CA VAL A 238 12.72 0.60 0.10
C VAL A 238 12.50 2.06 -0.28
N HIS A 239 13.28 2.96 0.31
CA HIS A 239 13.32 4.38 0.00
C HIS A 239 14.48 4.65 -0.97
N ILE A 240 14.16 5.15 -2.14
CA ILE A 240 15.14 5.44 -3.19
C ILE A 240 14.97 6.86 -3.73
N LYS A 241 16.05 7.41 -4.26
CA LYS A 241 16.11 8.79 -4.82
C LYS A 241 16.76 8.79 -6.19
N LYS A 242 16.10 9.43 -7.16
CA LYS A 242 16.68 9.63 -8.50
C LYS A 242 17.93 10.50 -8.43
N THR A 243 19.02 9.98 -8.98
CA THR A 243 20.32 10.68 -9.02
C THR A 243 21.16 10.17 -10.20
N ASP A 244 22.18 10.95 -10.55
CA ASP A 244 23.19 10.55 -11.53
C ASP A 244 24.44 9.94 -10.86
N ASP A 245 24.57 10.05 -9.54
CA ASP A 245 25.63 9.44 -8.73
C ASP A 245 25.02 8.54 -7.63
N PRO A 246 24.63 7.30 -7.98
CA PRO A 246 23.93 6.38 -7.06
C PRO A 246 24.82 5.89 -5.93
N ILE A 247 24.34 6.01 -4.70
CA ILE A 247 24.96 5.44 -3.51
C ILE A 247 23.93 4.61 -2.71
N LYS A 248 24.42 3.66 -1.93
CA LYS A 248 23.65 3.01 -0.87
C LYS A 248 24.12 3.58 0.47
N GLU A 249 23.19 4.13 1.25
CA GLU A 249 23.49 4.63 2.58
C GLU A 249 23.96 3.50 3.52
N GLU A 250 24.86 3.82 4.44
CA GLU A 250 25.41 2.85 5.40
C GLU A 250 24.35 2.28 6.37
N SER A 251 23.28 3.05 6.61
CA SER A 251 22.14 2.65 7.44
C SER A 251 21.32 1.48 6.86
N VAL A 252 21.47 1.18 5.56
CA VAL A 252 20.71 0.11 4.90
C VAL A 252 21.31 -1.27 5.21
N ASP A 253 20.86 -1.86 6.31
CA ASP A 253 21.24 -3.20 6.77
C ASP A 253 20.13 -4.22 6.46
N ILE A 254 20.30 -4.94 5.35
CA ILE A 254 19.32 -5.91 4.85
C ILE A 254 19.10 -7.04 5.86
N HIS A 255 20.19 -7.58 6.46
CA HIS A 255 20.09 -8.69 7.40
C HIS A 255 19.26 -8.32 8.62
N SER A 256 19.56 -7.21 9.26
CA SER A 256 18.82 -6.72 10.45
C SER A 256 17.34 -6.48 10.14
N VAL A 257 17.00 -5.90 8.97
CA VAL A 257 15.62 -5.65 8.58
C VAL A 257 14.85 -6.95 8.33
N VAL A 258 15.48 -7.95 7.68
CA VAL A 258 14.86 -9.26 7.44
C VAL A 258 14.63 -10.01 8.75
N GLU A 259 15.62 -10.02 9.65
CA GLU A 259 15.49 -10.64 10.98
C GLU A 259 14.38 -10.00 11.80
N ALA A 260 14.30 -8.67 11.84
CA ALA A 260 13.25 -7.93 12.54
C ALA A 260 11.85 -8.24 11.97
N ALA A 261 11.72 -8.26 10.64
CA ALA A 261 10.46 -8.56 9.96
C ALA A 261 9.92 -9.95 10.34
N HIS A 262 10.77 -11.00 10.27
CA HIS A 262 10.39 -12.35 10.67
C HIS A 262 10.13 -12.44 12.17
N GLY A 263 10.95 -11.79 13.01
CA GLY A 263 10.78 -11.75 14.46
C GLY A 263 9.45 -11.16 14.91
N GLU A 264 8.94 -10.14 14.23
CA GLU A 264 7.67 -9.49 14.57
C GLU A 264 6.46 -10.13 13.88
N LEU A 265 6.57 -10.38 12.56
CA LEU A 265 5.40 -10.75 11.76
C LEU A 265 5.10 -12.26 11.78
N ASP A 266 6.08 -13.14 12.04
CA ASP A 266 5.81 -14.57 12.12
C ASP A 266 5.23 -15.02 13.48
N ARG A 267 5.23 -14.14 14.49
CA ARG A 267 4.61 -14.38 15.80
C ARG A 267 3.11 -14.04 15.84
N LYS A 268 2.60 -13.39 14.82
CA LYS A 268 1.17 -13.02 14.66
C LYS A 268 0.51 -13.93 13.63
#